data_b0b0b2039247de1f7d8c6bf75b65d986
#
_entry.id   b0b0b2039247de1f7d8c6bf75b65d986
#
_cell.length_a   1.000
_cell.length_b   1.000
_cell.length_c   1.000
_cell.angle_alpha   90.00
_cell.angle_beta   90.00
_cell.angle_gamma   90.00
#
_symmetry.space_group_name_H-M   'P 1'
#
loop_
_entity.id
_entity.type
_entity.pdbx_description
1 polymer ?
#
loop_
_entity_poly.entity_id
_entity_poly.type
_entity_poly.pdbx_seq_one_letter_code
_entity_poly.pdbx_strand_id
1 'polypeptide(L)'
;MLGGGGRPMEFGMFHEFQRLPGTTDAHAFADSFAQIDAAERLGLDAMWLAELHFNPERSVLASPLILAAAIAARTKTMKIGTAVQVLPLCHPLRLAEEVATIDHLSNGRLIFGVGRSGFAHTYRTYGVDYGESRERFAETLAIVKRCFTEERFSHQGKYFAYDNVRLSPRPVQQPWPEIRVAAASPDTYEEMGTMGHPIFVAARIGNLSELAPNVKVFRDAWKRASHPGRGEVYLRVPVYVAETEAAAREEPRESILHLLHTIGGRLAESAQLAGARAIENRAARGAKMLSIEYDEVLRERMIVGTPERVIDRLKQLQEELGLDGILAELNPGSRIPHERVMTALRLLCERVIPAFK
;
A
#
# COMPACT_ATOMS: atom_id res chain seq x y z
N MET A 1 -38.40 -1.32 -6.41
CA MET A 1 -37.39 -1.67 -5.41
C MET A 1 -36.20 -2.28 -6.12
N LEU A 2 -35.23 -1.45 -6.52
CA LEU A 2 -33.96 -1.92 -7.09
C LEU A 2 -33.01 -2.04 -5.89
N GLY A 3 -32.71 -3.27 -5.50
CA GLY A 3 -31.73 -3.56 -4.46
C GLY A 3 -30.36 -3.03 -4.87
N GLY A 4 -29.90 -1.99 -4.21
CA GLY A 4 -28.54 -1.48 -4.31
C GLY A 4 -27.57 -2.39 -3.59
N GLY A 5 -27.36 -3.60 -4.08
CA GLY A 5 -26.28 -4.47 -3.64
C GLY A 5 -24.99 -3.98 -4.26
N GLY A 6 -24.22 -3.14 -3.52
CA GLY A 6 -22.84 -2.81 -3.88
C GLY A 6 -22.04 -4.11 -4.01
N ARG A 7 -21.01 -4.12 -4.87
CA ARG A 7 -20.10 -5.28 -4.94
C ARG A 7 -19.40 -5.47 -3.60
N PRO A 8 -19.14 -6.71 -3.18
CA PRO A 8 -18.30 -6.98 -2.02
C PRO A 8 -16.95 -6.25 -2.16
N MET A 9 -16.48 -5.68 -1.07
CA MET A 9 -15.24 -4.92 -1.03
C MET A 9 -14.23 -5.60 -0.09
N GLU A 10 -12.96 -5.69 -0.51
CA GLU A 10 -11.88 -6.21 0.33
C GLU A 10 -11.43 -5.13 1.32
N PHE A 11 -11.33 -5.47 2.59
CA PHE A 11 -10.85 -4.60 3.64
C PHE A 11 -9.53 -5.10 4.19
N GLY A 12 -8.48 -4.29 4.03
CA GLY A 12 -7.19 -4.58 4.61
C GLY A 12 -6.71 -3.46 5.52
N MET A 13 -5.84 -3.80 6.47
CA MET A 13 -5.10 -2.84 7.27
C MET A 13 -3.73 -2.59 6.66
N PHE A 14 -3.40 -1.34 6.35
CA PHE A 14 -2.06 -0.93 5.94
C PHE A 14 -1.22 -0.64 7.18
N HIS A 15 -0.10 -1.33 7.31
CA HIS A 15 0.73 -1.28 8.50
C HIS A 15 2.18 -0.91 8.15
N GLU A 16 2.74 0.03 8.92
CA GLU A 16 4.12 0.48 8.79
C GLU A 16 5.00 0.06 9.98
N PHE A 17 4.47 -0.68 10.95
CA PHE A 17 5.13 -0.96 12.23
C PHE A 17 5.63 0.34 12.85
N GLN A 18 4.67 1.21 13.14
CA GLN A 18 4.93 2.56 13.60
C GLN A 18 5.58 2.57 14.99
N ARG A 19 6.61 3.39 15.15
CA ARG A 19 7.20 3.66 16.44
C ARG A 19 6.61 4.95 17.03
N LEU A 20 5.90 4.83 18.13
CA LEU A 20 5.36 5.99 18.84
C LEU A 20 6.50 6.79 19.51
N PRO A 21 6.37 8.12 19.61
CA PRO A 21 7.36 8.95 20.32
C PRO A 21 7.63 8.45 21.74
N GLY A 22 8.89 8.37 22.12
CA GLY A 22 9.29 7.89 23.45
C GLY A 22 9.25 6.39 23.66
N THR A 23 8.86 5.59 22.65
CA THR A 23 8.87 4.13 22.73
C THR A 23 10.10 3.51 22.07
N THR A 24 10.32 2.22 22.32
CA THR A 24 11.42 1.44 21.72
C THR A 24 10.95 0.70 20.46
N ASP A 25 11.91 0.22 19.65
CA ASP A 25 11.61 -0.64 18.50
C ASP A 25 10.90 -1.93 18.94
N ALA A 26 11.29 -2.49 20.10
CA ALA A 26 10.64 -3.68 20.67
C ALA A 26 9.15 -3.45 20.97
N HIS A 27 8.78 -2.25 21.48
CA HIS A 27 7.37 -1.88 21.65
C HIS A 27 6.64 -1.76 20.32
N ALA A 28 7.27 -1.17 19.29
CA ALA A 28 6.67 -1.06 17.96
C ALA A 28 6.36 -2.44 17.37
N PHE A 29 7.25 -3.42 17.52
CA PHE A 29 7.00 -4.80 17.10
C PHE A 29 5.88 -5.46 17.93
N ALA A 30 5.89 -5.32 19.26
CA ALA A 30 4.89 -5.91 20.14
C ALA A 30 3.48 -5.39 19.84
N ASP A 31 3.31 -4.08 19.74
CA ASP A 31 2.05 -3.42 19.42
C ASP A 31 1.54 -3.82 18.03
N SER A 32 2.45 -3.85 17.05
CA SER A 32 2.11 -4.21 15.68
C SER A 32 1.62 -5.66 15.58
N PHE A 33 2.30 -6.61 16.21
CA PHE A 33 1.85 -8.00 16.22
C PHE A 33 0.55 -8.17 17.00
N ALA A 34 0.32 -7.43 18.10
CA ALA A 34 -0.95 -7.45 18.81
C ALA A 34 -2.12 -6.95 17.93
N GLN A 35 -1.89 -5.92 17.13
CA GLN A 35 -2.87 -5.41 16.15
C GLN A 35 -3.13 -6.42 15.03
N ILE A 36 -2.11 -7.09 14.52
CA ILE A 36 -2.22 -8.14 13.49
C ILE A 36 -3.02 -9.34 14.02
N ASP A 37 -2.69 -9.82 15.23
CA ASP A 37 -3.43 -10.92 15.86
C ASP A 37 -4.91 -10.56 16.12
N ALA A 38 -5.17 -9.30 16.47
CA ALA A 38 -6.54 -8.81 16.61
C ALA A 38 -7.27 -8.73 15.26
N ALA A 39 -6.60 -8.26 14.21
CA ALA A 39 -7.15 -8.20 12.85
C ALA A 39 -7.58 -9.59 12.35
N GLU A 40 -6.75 -10.61 12.53
CA GLU A 40 -7.09 -12.02 12.22
C GLU A 40 -8.35 -12.47 13.00
N ARG A 41 -8.38 -12.24 14.32
CA ARG A 41 -9.53 -12.64 15.16
C ARG A 41 -10.82 -11.93 14.78
N LEU A 42 -10.72 -10.69 14.34
CA LEU A 42 -11.86 -9.85 13.93
C LEU A 42 -12.31 -10.11 12.49
N GLY A 43 -11.63 -11.01 11.77
CA GLY A 43 -11.98 -11.40 10.39
C GLY A 43 -11.65 -10.36 9.33
N LEU A 44 -10.60 -9.56 9.52
CA LEU A 44 -10.10 -8.66 8.49
C LEU A 44 -9.60 -9.45 7.27
N ASP A 45 -9.87 -8.98 6.05
CA ASP A 45 -9.54 -9.74 4.83
C ASP A 45 -8.04 -9.80 4.54
N ALA A 46 -7.30 -8.71 4.82
CA ALA A 46 -5.88 -8.63 4.46
C ALA A 46 -5.05 -7.74 5.39
N MET A 47 -3.78 -8.11 5.57
CA MET A 47 -2.75 -7.27 6.18
C MET A 47 -1.75 -6.80 5.10
N TRP A 48 -1.49 -5.49 5.05
CA TRP A 48 -0.64 -4.87 4.04
C TRP A 48 0.60 -4.26 4.68
N LEU A 49 1.77 -4.74 4.31
CA LEU A 49 3.05 -4.34 4.86
C LEU A 49 3.75 -3.31 3.98
N ALA A 50 4.10 -2.18 4.54
CA ALA A 50 4.94 -1.19 3.88
C ALA A 50 6.41 -1.68 3.78
N GLU A 51 7.21 -1.00 2.96
CA GLU A 51 8.67 -1.07 3.00
C GLU A 51 9.23 0.33 3.20
N LEU A 52 9.83 0.57 4.36
CA LEU A 52 10.37 1.86 4.75
C LEU A 52 11.77 1.71 5.31
N HIS A 53 12.71 2.45 4.75
CA HIS A 53 14.11 2.40 5.12
C HIS A 53 14.60 3.71 5.69
N PHE A 54 15.52 3.65 6.66
CA PHE A 54 16.27 4.80 7.21
C PHE A 54 15.38 5.93 7.72
N ASN A 55 14.25 5.56 8.35
CA ASN A 55 13.29 6.50 8.91
C ASN A 55 12.81 6.03 10.29
N PRO A 56 13.71 6.01 11.30
CA PRO A 56 13.42 5.45 12.61
C PRO A 56 12.32 6.20 13.38
N GLU A 57 12.07 7.47 13.03
CA GLU A 57 10.99 8.27 13.63
C GLU A 57 9.59 7.84 13.20
N ARG A 58 9.50 7.03 12.14
CA ARG A 58 8.23 6.61 11.57
C ARG A 58 7.98 5.12 11.71
N SER A 59 8.97 4.29 11.40
CA SER A 59 8.75 2.89 11.13
C SER A 59 9.97 2.05 11.45
N VAL A 60 9.73 0.84 11.97
CA VAL A 60 10.75 -0.20 12.10
C VAL A 60 10.61 -1.29 11.02
N LEU A 61 9.72 -1.10 10.02
CA LEU A 61 9.43 -2.05 8.96
C LEU A 61 10.34 -1.84 7.75
N ALA A 62 11.53 -2.42 7.79
CA ALA A 62 12.48 -2.38 6.67
C ALA A 62 12.43 -3.64 5.78
N SER A 63 11.91 -4.76 6.30
CA SER A 63 11.93 -6.06 5.62
C SER A 63 10.54 -6.69 5.60
N PRO A 64 9.65 -6.25 4.69
CA PRO A 64 8.25 -6.70 4.69
C PRO A 64 8.11 -8.21 4.46
N LEU A 65 8.96 -8.84 3.66
CA LEU A 65 8.88 -10.29 3.41
C LEU A 65 9.23 -11.11 4.65
N ILE A 66 10.19 -10.67 5.48
CA ILE A 66 10.48 -11.35 6.75
C ILE A 66 9.27 -11.28 7.68
N LEU A 67 8.62 -10.11 7.76
CA LEU A 67 7.41 -9.94 8.57
C LEU A 67 6.23 -10.70 7.99
N ALA A 68 6.09 -10.75 6.66
CA ALA A 68 5.07 -11.57 6.01
C ALA A 68 5.19 -13.05 6.38
N ALA A 69 6.41 -13.60 6.44
CA ALA A 69 6.66 -14.97 6.90
C ALA A 69 6.26 -15.18 8.37
N ALA A 70 6.59 -14.23 9.25
CA ALA A 70 6.19 -14.26 10.66
C ALA A 70 4.68 -14.20 10.84
N ILE A 71 3.98 -13.34 10.06
CA ILE A 71 2.53 -13.23 10.06
C ILE A 71 1.88 -14.49 9.49
N ALA A 72 2.43 -15.08 8.44
CA ALA A 72 1.93 -16.34 7.87
C ALA A 72 1.90 -17.47 8.87
N ALA A 73 2.91 -17.55 9.75
CA ALA A 73 2.98 -18.55 10.81
C ALA A 73 1.99 -18.30 11.98
N ARG A 74 1.53 -17.04 12.15
CA ARG A 74 0.61 -16.63 13.24
C ARG A 74 -0.86 -16.65 12.84
N THR A 75 -1.14 -16.52 11.55
CA THR A 75 -2.51 -16.35 11.00
C THR A 75 -2.93 -17.56 10.16
N LYS A 76 -4.24 -17.72 9.93
CA LYS A 76 -4.80 -18.87 9.20
C LYS A 76 -5.62 -18.45 7.98
N THR A 77 -6.31 -17.32 8.04
CA THR A 77 -7.33 -16.92 7.05
C THR A 77 -6.99 -15.61 6.35
N MET A 78 -6.45 -14.64 7.09
CA MET A 78 -6.14 -13.32 6.57
C MET A 78 -5.07 -13.39 5.47
N LYS A 79 -5.33 -12.74 4.34
CA LYS A 79 -4.33 -12.53 3.29
C LYS A 79 -3.18 -11.65 3.80
N ILE A 80 -2.01 -11.83 3.25
CA ILE A 80 -0.80 -11.09 3.63
C ILE A 80 -0.21 -10.49 2.38
N GLY A 81 -0.08 -9.17 2.35
CA GLY A 81 0.43 -8.49 1.18
C GLY A 81 1.52 -7.47 1.50
N THR A 82 2.34 -7.19 0.51
CA THR A 82 3.23 -6.03 0.55
C THR A 82 2.57 -4.84 -0.14
N ALA A 83 2.70 -3.64 0.41
CA ALA A 83 2.19 -2.42 -0.19
C ALA A 83 3.16 -1.24 0.02
N VAL A 84 4.37 -1.34 -0.56
CA VAL A 84 4.79 -2.31 -1.59
C VAL A 84 6.18 -2.86 -1.31
N GLN A 85 6.56 -3.99 -1.92
CA GLN A 85 7.95 -4.39 -2.07
C GLN A 85 8.62 -3.51 -3.13
N VAL A 86 9.77 -2.92 -2.81
CA VAL A 86 10.47 -1.96 -3.69
C VAL A 86 11.41 -2.70 -4.65
N LEU A 87 10.89 -3.13 -5.79
CA LEU A 87 11.61 -4.00 -6.73
C LEU A 87 12.98 -3.48 -7.19
N PRO A 88 13.18 -2.18 -7.48
CA PRO A 88 14.47 -1.68 -7.95
C PRO A 88 15.63 -1.83 -6.96
N LEU A 89 15.32 -2.09 -5.69
CA LEU A 89 16.31 -2.29 -4.63
C LEU A 89 16.61 -3.77 -4.36
N CYS A 90 15.92 -4.69 -5.06
CA CYS A 90 16.00 -6.11 -4.82
C CYS A 90 16.84 -6.85 -5.86
N HIS A 91 17.46 -7.95 -5.46
CA HIS A 91 18.00 -8.93 -6.39
C HIS A 91 16.86 -9.87 -6.84
N PRO A 92 16.51 -9.92 -8.15
CA PRO A 92 15.27 -10.57 -8.61
C PRO A 92 15.19 -12.08 -8.30
N LEU A 93 16.28 -12.82 -8.41
CA LEU A 93 16.28 -14.26 -8.10
C LEU A 93 16.04 -14.50 -6.61
N ARG A 94 16.73 -13.75 -5.74
CA ARG A 94 16.55 -13.86 -4.30
C ARG A 94 15.12 -13.51 -3.89
N LEU A 95 14.58 -12.46 -4.48
CA LEU A 95 13.20 -12.03 -4.28
C LEU A 95 12.19 -13.11 -4.70
N ALA A 96 12.40 -13.76 -5.84
CA ALA A 96 11.54 -14.84 -6.30
C ALA A 96 11.54 -16.05 -5.35
N GLU A 97 12.72 -16.43 -4.81
CA GLU A 97 12.84 -17.49 -3.80
C GLU A 97 12.09 -17.14 -2.51
N GLU A 98 12.21 -15.90 -2.02
CA GLU A 98 11.56 -15.41 -0.81
C GLU A 98 10.04 -15.37 -0.97
N VAL A 99 9.54 -14.82 -2.09
CA VAL A 99 8.12 -14.77 -2.41
C VAL A 99 7.51 -16.16 -2.49
N ALA A 100 8.16 -17.09 -3.22
CA ALA A 100 7.69 -18.48 -3.31
C ALA A 100 7.71 -19.20 -1.95
N THR A 101 8.73 -18.94 -1.12
CA THR A 101 8.82 -19.50 0.24
C THR A 101 7.66 -19.02 1.12
N ILE A 102 7.36 -17.72 1.10
CA ILE A 102 6.24 -17.15 1.89
C ILE A 102 4.90 -17.67 1.36
N ASP A 103 4.76 -17.86 0.06
CA ASP A 103 3.55 -18.40 -0.53
C ASP A 103 3.25 -19.82 0.01
N HIS A 104 4.28 -20.67 0.17
CA HIS A 104 4.15 -21.96 0.88
C HIS A 104 3.82 -21.78 2.36
N LEU A 105 4.54 -20.93 3.09
CA LEU A 105 4.31 -20.70 4.53
C LEU A 105 2.90 -20.17 4.82
N SER A 106 2.36 -19.35 3.93
CA SER A 106 1.01 -18.81 4.03
C SER A 106 -0.07 -19.73 3.48
N ASN A 107 0.28 -20.83 2.83
CA ASN A 107 -0.65 -21.71 2.11
C ASN A 107 -1.46 -20.93 1.04
N GLY A 108 -0.76 -20.18 0.19
CA GLY A 108 -1.36 -19.45 -0.92
C GLY A 108 -2.11 -18.17 -0.53
N ARG A 109 -1.85 -17.58 0.65
CA ARG A 109 -2.48 -16.33 1.10
C ARG A 109 -1.65 -15.07 0.79
N LEU A 110 -0.47 -15.23 0.17
CA LEU A 110 0.39 -14.10 -0.17
C LEU A 110 -0.18 -13.32 -1.36
N ILE A 111 -0.20 -11.98 -1.25
CA ILE A 111 -0.39 -11.05 -2.36
C ILE A 111 0.92 -10.28 -2.54
N PHE A 112 1.52 -10.39 -3.70
CA PHE A 112 2.79 -9.75 -3.99
C PHE A 112 2.57 -8.33 -4.51
N GLY A 113 2.43 -7.38 -3.60
CA GLY A 113 2.28 -5.97 -3.93
C GLY A 113 3.63 -5.31 -4.20
N VAL A 114 3.79 -4.70 -5.37
CA VAL A 114 5.07 -4.19 -5.85
C VAL A 114 5.03 -2.73 -6.24
N GLY A 115 6.19 -2.07 -6.18
CA GLY A 115 6.31 -0.68 -6.56
C GLY A 115 7.74 -0.20 -6.65
N ARG A 116 7.89 1.12 -6.94
CA ARG A 116 9.21 1.75 -7.10
C ARG A 116 9.65 2.58 -5.88
N SER A 117 8.72 2.88 -4.96
CA SER A 117 8.91 3.91 -3.94
C SER A 117 9.19 5.31 -4.52
N GLY A 118 8.90 6.34 -3.74
CA GLY A 118 9.19 7.74 -4.12
C GLY A 118 10.34 8.36 -3.31
N PHE A 119 11.08 7.56 -2.53
CA PHE A 119 12.11 8.05 -1.62
C PHE A 119 13.50 7.96 -2.25
N ALA A 120 13.92 9.01 -2.97
CA ALA A 120 15.25 9.08 -3.62
C ALA A 120 16.41 8.90 -2.63
N HIS A 121 16.24 9.31 -1.36
CA HIS A 121 17.23 9.07 -0.31
C HIS A 121 17.52 7.58 -0.10
N THR A 122 16.50 6.75 -0.05
CA THR A 122 16.64 5.29 0.09
C THR A 122 17.50 4.70 -1.03
N TYR A 123 17.22 5.09 -2.28
CA TYR A 123 18.01 4.64 -3.43
C TYR A 123 19.47 5.01 -3.31
N ARG A 124 19.76 6.27 -2.96
CA ARG A 124 21.13 6.75 -2.77
C ARG A 124 21.88 5.96 -1.70
N THR A 125 21.21 5.66 -0.59
CA THR A 125 21.79 4.90 0.52
C THR A 125 22.12 3.47 0.11
N TYR A 126 21.30 2.85 -0.76
CA TYR A 126 21.57 1.53 -1.35
C TYR A 126 22.52 1.58 -2.56
N GLY A 127 23.03 2.75 -2.95
CA GLY A 127 23.93 2.88 -4.11
C GLY A 127 23.23 2.67 -5.46
N VAL A 128 21.92 2.85 -5.53
CA VAL A 128 21.13 2.71 -6.77
C VAL A 128 20.70 4.09 -7.25
N ASP A 129 20.86 4.37 -8.55
CA ASP A 129 20.36 5.62 -9.15
C ASP A 129 18.82 5.62 -9.20
N TYR A 130 18.20 6.65 -8.62
CA TYR A 130 16.75 6.81 -8.67
C TYR A 130 16.22 6.99 -10.11
N GLY A 131 17.02 7.56 -11.00
CA GLY A 131 16.69 7.69 -12.43
C GLY A 131 16.47 6.35 -13.14
N GLU A 132 17.13 5.29 -12.68
CA GLU A 132 17.01 3.94 -13.23
C GLU A 132 15.80 3.15 -12.66
N SER A 133 15.09 3.73 -11.69
CA SER A 133 14.07 3.00 -10.93
C SER A 133 12.96 2.39 -11.79
N ARG A 134 12.58 3.02 -12.91
CA ARG A 134 11.55 2.51 -13.82
C ARG A 134 12.03 1.29 -14.60
N GLU A 135 13.22 1.36 -15.16
CA GLU A 135 13.79 0.27 -15.94
C GLU A 135 14.14 -0.92 -15.05
N ARG A 136 14.74 -0.67 -13.87
CA ARG A 136 15.01 -1.72 -12.88
C ARG A 136 13.74 -2.40 -12.39
N PHE A 137 12.68 -1.65 -12.15
CA PHE A 137 11.37 -2.22 -11.79
C PHE A 137 10.86 -3.17 -12.88
N ALA A 138 10.85 -2.73 -14.13
CA ALA A 138 10.36 -3.52 -15.25
C ALA A 138 11.18 -4.80 -15.45
N GLU A 139 12.52 -4.71 -15.42
CA GLU A 139 13.41 -5.86 -15.59
C GLU A 139 13.29 -6.84 -14.41
N THR A 140 13.26 -6.35 -13.15
CA THR A 140 13.08 -7.19 -11.97
C THR A 140 11.75 -7.93 -12.00
N LEU A 141 10.64 -7.24 -12.32
CA LEU A 141 9.32 -7.86 -12.39
C LEU A 141 9.26 -8.94 -13.48
N ALA A 142 9.84 -8.66 -14.65
CA ALA A 142 9.90 -9.64 -15.74
C ALA A 142 10.67 -10.90 -15.33
N ILE A 143 11.84 -10.76 -14.68
CA ILE A 143 12.64 -11.89 -14.20
C ILE A 143 11.88 -12.70 -13.14
N VAL A 144 11.26 -12.04 -12.18
CA VAL A 144 10.48 -12.71 -11.11
C VAL A 144 9.32 -13.50 -11.71
N LYS A 145 8.60 -12.95 -12.68
CA LYS A 145 7.52 -13.68 -13.39
C LYS A 145 8.05 -14.89 -14.13
N ARG A 146 9.19 -14.79 -14.81
CA ARG A 146 9.85 -15.91 -15.49
C ARG A 146 10.27 -16.99 -14.51
N CYS A 147 10.82 -16.62 -13.35
CA CYS A 147 11.14 -17.56 -12.26
C CYS A 147 9.93 -18.42 -11.89
N PHE A 148 8.72 -17.85 -11.86
CA PHE A 148 7.51 -18.56 -11.45
C PHE A 148 6.92 -19.44 -12.56
N THR A 149 7.09 -19.07 -13.83
CA THR A 149 6.41 -19.72 -14.96
C THR A 149 7.29 -20.64 -15.78
N GLU A 150 8.58 -20.34 -15.92
CA GLU A 150 9.50 -21.13 -16.74
C GLU A 150 10.21 -22.18 -15.87
N GLU A 151 10.41 -23.40 -16.41
CA GLU A 151 11.15 -24.43 -15.70
C GLU A 151 12.63 -24.06 -15.58
N ARG A 152 13.18 -23.53 -16.68
CA ARG A 152 14.55 -23.00 -16.78
C ARG A 152 14.56 -21.82 -17.73
N PHE A 153 15.36 -20.82 -17.42
CA PHE A 153 15.54 -19.67 -18.31
C PHE A 153 16.93 -19.09 -18.20
N SER A 154 17.37 -18.41 -19.26
CA SER A 154 18.51 -17.50 -19.24
C SER A 154 18.01 -16.09 -19.50
N HIS A 155 18.65 -15.09 -18.93
CA HIS A 155 18.28 -13.68 -19.07
C HIS A 155 19.54 -12.86 -19.39
N GLN A 156 19.42 -11.95 -20.36
CA GLN A 156 20.42 -10.96 -20.68
C GLN A 156 19.74 -9.62 -20.76
N GLY A 157 19.85 -8.84 -19.69
CA GLY A 157 19.24 -7.53 -19.56
C GLY A 157 20.25 -6.41 -19.35
N LYS A 158 19.75 -5.23 -19.02
CA LYS A 158 20.58 -4.07 -18.72
C LYS A 158 21.23 -4.15 -17.34
N TYR A 159 20.51 -4.66 -16.37
CA TYR A 159 20.94 -4.69 -14.96
C TYR A 159 21.27 -6.10 -14.47
N PHE A 160 20.72 -7.13 -15.11
CA PHE A 160 20.89 -8.50 -14.69
C PHE A 160 21.20 -9.42 -15.87
N ALA A 161 22.09 -10.38 -15.63
CA ALA A 161 22.41 -11.43 -16.60
C ALA A 161 22.50 -12.76 -15.84
N TYR A 162 21.77 -13.77 -16.34
CA TYR A 162 21.71 -15.09 -15.75
C TYR A 162 21.76 -16.16 -16.82
N ASP A 163 22.33 -17.29 -16.48
CA ASP A 163 22.35 -18.46 -17.33
C ASP A 163 21.74 -19.67 -16.64
N ASN A 164 20.82 -20.36 -17.35
CA ASN A 164 20.23 -21.63 -16.98
C ASN A 164 19.65 -21.67 -15.54
N VAL A 165 18.92 -20.64 -15.14
CA VAL A 165 18.30 -20.52 -13.81
C VAL A 165 17.10 -21.46 -13.70
N ARG A 166 16.98 -22.15 -12.54
CA ARG A 166 15.81 -22.92 -12.14
C ARG A 166 15.43 -22.55 -10.72
N LEU A 167 14.23 -22.01 -10.54
CA LEU A 167 13.72 -21.60 -9.22
C LEU A 167 13.34 -22.81 -8.35
N SER A 168 13.71 -22.77 -7.06
CA SER A 168 13.24 -23.70 -6.03
C SER A 168 13.16 -22.95 -4.68
N PRO A 169 12.00 -22.99 -3.94
CA PRO A 169 10.73 -23.62 -4.36
C PRO A 169 10.02 -22.83 -5.48
N ARG A 170 9.03 -23.44 -6.09
CA ARG A 170 8.07 -22.74 -6.96
C ARG A 170 6.84 -22.35 -6.13
N PRO A 171 6.14 -21.26 -6.45
CA PRO A 171 4.98 -20.84 -5.67
C PRO A 171 3.83 -21.87 -5.73
N VAL A 172 3.03 -21.89 -4.66
CA VAL A 172 1.78 -22.67 -4.59
C VAL A 172 0.74 -22.11 -5.53
N GLN A 173 0.60 -20.79 -5.54
CA GLN A 173 -0.33 -20.07 -6.42
C GLN A 173 0.16 -20.12 -7.88
N GLN A 174 -0.74 -20.37 -8.82
CA GLN A 174 -0.42 -20.47 -10.24
C GLN A 174 -1.17 -19.41 -11.06
N PRO A 175 -0.53 -18.76 -12.04
CA PRO A 175 0.86 -18.93 -12.47
C PRO A 175 1.88 -18.29 -11.54
N TRP A 176 1.44 -17.43 -10.62
CA TRP A 176 2.20 -16.74 -9.57
C TRP A 176 1.27 -16.23 -8.48
N PRO A 177 1.78 -15.86 -7.26
CA PRO A 177 1.00 -15.12 -6.28
C PRO A 177 0.41 -13.85 -6.89
N GLU A 178 -0.83 -13.53 -6.55
CA GLU A 178 -1.49 -12.32 -7.08
C GLU A 178 -0.54 -11.11 -6.99
N ILE A 179 -0.31 -10.43 -8.13
CA ILE A 179 0.55 -9.25 -8.19
C ILE A 179 -0.33 -8.00 -8.24
N ARG A 180 -0.13 -7.06 -7.29
CA ARG A 180 -0.74 -5.73 -7.32
C ARG A 180 0.35 -4.66 -7.43
N VAL A 181 0.14 -3.61 -8.20
CA VAL A 181 1.15 -2.59 -8.47
C VAL A 181 0.73 -1.22 -7.96
N ALA A 182 1.64 -0.49 -7.30
CA ALA A 182 1.36 0.86 -6.88
C ALA A 182 1.39 1.84 -8.06
N ALA A 183 0.25 2.47 -8.35
CA ALA A 183 0.11 3.52 -9.35
C ALA A 183 0.08 4.90 -8.66
N ALA A 184 1.09 5.75 -8.95
CA ALA A 184 1.24 7.05 -8.30
C ALA A 184 1.39 8.22 -9.27
N SER A 185 1.62 7.97 -10.55
CA SER A 185 1.73 8.99 -11.61
C SER A 185 0.81 8.63 -12.78
N PRO A 186 0.30 9.60 -13.53
CA PRO A 186 -0.61 9.35 -14.66
C PRO A 186 -0.10 8.26 -15.63
N ASP A 187 1.18 8.32 -16.00
CA ASP A 187 1.80 7.33 -16.91
C ASP A 187 1.74 5.89 -16.35
N THR A 188 1.84 5.73 -15.03
CA THR A 188 1.79 4.42 -14.38
C THR A 188 0.40 3.78 -14.50
N TYR A 189 -0.67 4.57 -14.49
CA TYR A 189 -2.03 4.04 -14.61
C TYR A 189 -2.26 3.37 -15.96
N GLU A 190 -1.85 4.01 -17.05
CA GLU A 190 -1.96 3.43 -18.40
C GLU A 190 -1.09 2.19 -18.57
N GLU A 191 0.18 2.26 -18.11
CA GLU A 191 1.12 1.16 -18.15
C GLU A 191 0.58 -0.08 -17.42
N MET A 192 0.08 0.08 -16.18
CA MET A 192 -0.44 -1.04 -15.40
C MET A 192 -1.71 -1.61 -15.98
N GLY A 193 -2.59 -0.77 -16.52
CA GLY A 193 -3.77 -1.24 -17.26
C GLY A 193 -3.40 -2.08 -18.48
N THR A 194 -2.37 -1.66 -19.22
CA THR A 194 -1.84 -2.42 -20.36
C THR A 194 -1.20 -3.74 -19.95
N MET A 195 -0.51 -3.78 -18.80
CA MET A 195 0.13 -4.98 -18.27
C MET A 195 -0.84 -5.99 -17.62
N GLY A 196 -2.07 -5.58 -17.31
CA GLY A 196 -3.09 -6.45 -16.69
C GLY A 196 -2.85 -6.75 -15.22
N HIS A 197 -2.33 -5.78 -14.45
CA HIS A 197 -2.14 -5.90 -13.01
C HIS A 197 -3.11 -5.01 -12.24
N PRO A 198 -3.83 -5.53 -11.22
CA PRO A 198 -4.55 -4.71 -10.24
C PRO A 198 -3.67 -3.64 -9.62
N ILE A 199 -4.25 -2.50 -9.24
CA ILE A 199 -3.47 -1.37 -8.75
C ILE A 199 -3.82 -0.94 -7.32
N PHE A 200 -2.78 -0.47 -6.61
CA PHE A 200 -2.94 0.37 -5.43
C PHE A 200 -2.93 1.83 -5.84
N VAL A 201 -3.88 2.59 -5.34
CA VAL A 201 -3.96 4.04 -5.52
C VAL A 201 -3.98 4.74 -4.16
N ALA A 202 -3.44 5.93 -4.08
CA ALA A 202 -3.46 6.74 -2.86
C ALA A 202 -3.47 8.23 -3.19
N ALA A 203 -4.30 8.99 -2.51
CA ALA A 203 -4.30 10.44 -2.58
C ALA A 203 -3.24 11.03 -1.63
N ARG A 204 -1.96 10.74 -1.91
CA ARG A 204 -0.85 11.16 -1.01
C ARG A 204 -0.71 12.67 -0.86
N ILE A 205 -1.03 13.42 -1.92
CA ILE A 205 -0.75 14.86 -2.03
C ILE A 205 -1.99 15.62 -2.52
N GLY A 206 -2.92 14.94 -3.19
CA GLY A 206 -4.16 15.46 -3.73
C GLY A 206 -5.38 15.05 -2.93
N ASN A 207 -6.55 15.42 -3.41
CA ASN A 207 -7.83 15.00 -2.87
C ASN A 207 -8.22 13.62 -3.42
N LEU A 208 -9.06 12.89 -2.70
CA LEU A 208 -9.55 11.57 -3.14
C LEU A 208 -10.28 11.64 -4.48
N SER A 209 -11.02 12.70 -4.74
CA SER A 209 -11.72 12.94 -6.01
C SER A 209 -10.78 13.07 -7.23
N GLU A 210 -9.54 13.50 -7.03
CA GLU A 210 -8.54 13.64 -8.11
C GLU A 210 -8.06 12.29 -8.66
N LEU A 211 -8.42 11.17 -8.01
CA LEU A 211 -8.06 9.83 -8.47
C LEU A 211 -8.94 9.34 -9.63
N ALA A 212 -10.19 9.80 -9.73
CA ALA A 212 -11.16 9.27 -10.69
C ALA A 212 -10.70 9.35 -12.16
N PRO A 213 -10.12 10.46 -12.66
CA PRO A 213 -9.61 10.52 -14.04
C PRO A 213 -8.51 9.49 -14.30
N ASN A 214 -7.60 9.30 -13.36
CA ASN A 214 -6.50 8.35 -13.49
C ASN A 214 -6.99 6.88 -13.45
N VAL A 215 -7.95 6.57 -12.57
CA VAL A 215 -8.60 5.24 -12.52
C VAL A 215 -9.31 4.94 -13.84
N LYS A 216 -9.92 5.96 -14.47
CA LYS A 216 -10.51 5.81 -15.81
C LYS A 216 -9.45 5.46 -16.86
N VAL A 217 -8.31 6.16 -16.88
CA VAL A 217 -7.19 5.87 -17.79
C VAL A 217 -6.71 4.42 -17.63
N PHE A 218 -6.55 3.95 -16.38
CA PHE A 218 -6.19 2.56 -16.08
C PHE A 218 -7.18 1.55 -16.67
N ARG A 219 -8.48 1.74 -16.44
CA ARG A 219 -9.53 0.84 -16.92
C ARG A 219 -9.69 0.86 -18.43
N ASP A 220 -9.54 2.02 -19.05
CA ASP A 220 -9.56 2.14 -20.50
C ASP A 220 -8.37 1.38 -21.14
N ALA A 221 -7.17 1.47 -20.52
CA ALA A 221 -5.99 0.71 -20.95
C ALA A 221 -6.17 -0.80 -20.75
N TRP A 222 -6.72 -1.25 -19.62
CA TRP A 222 -7.08 -2.63 -19.32
C TRP A 222 -8.00 -3.22 -20.38
N LYS A 223 -9.05 -2.48 -20.71
CA LYS A 223 -10.02 -2.88 -21.75
C LYS A 223 -9.38 -2.93 -23.14
N ARG A 224 -8.56 -1.93 -23.52
CA ARG A 224 -7.85 -1.92 -24.80
C ARG A 224 -6.91 -3.11 -24.96
N ALA A 225 -6.27 -3.53 -23.88
CA ALA A 225 -5.39 -4.69 -23.86
C ALA A 225 -6.15 -6.04 -23.79
N SER A 226 -7.49 -6.00 -23.76
CA SER A 226 -8.36 -7.20 -23.73
C SER A 226 -8.11 -8.12 -22.51
N HIS A 227 -7.69 -7.55 -21.38
CA HIS A 227 -7.58 -8.32 -20.14
C HIS A 227 -8.96 -8.70 -19.58
N PRO A 228 -9.09 -9.86 -18.92
CA PRO A 228 -10.36 -10.30 -18.32
C PRO A 228 -10.77 -9.37 -17.17
N GLY A 229 -12.08 -9.27 -16.93
CA GLY A 229 -12.61 -8.41 -15.87
C GLY A 229 -12.55 -6.92 -16.20
N ARG A 230 -12.37 -6.09 -15.18
CA ARG A 230 -12.40 -4.62 -15.35
C ARG A 230 -11.14 -3.87 -14.87
N GLY A 231 -10.18 -4.58 -14.30
CA GLY A 231 -9.03 -4.00 -13.59
C GLY A 231 -9.44 -3.53 -12.18
N GLU A 232 -8.97 -4.27 -11.18
CA GLU A 232 -9.28 -4.01 -9.79
C GLU A 232 -8.46 -2.83 -9.24
N VAL A 233 -9.11 -2.02 -8.40
CA VAL A 233 -8.54 -0.81 -7.81
C VAL A 233 -8.69 -0.85 -6.30
N TYR A 234 -7.57 -0.76 -5.59
CA TYR A 234 -7.48 -0.79 -4.13
C TYR A 234 -6.97 0.56 -3.62
N LEU A 235 -7.77 1.22 -2.78
CA LEU A 235 -7.43 2.54 -2.26
C LEU A 235 -6.71 2.42 -0.91
N ARG A 236 -5.44 2.86 -0.85
CA ARG A 236 -4.80 3.15 0.43
C ARG A 236 -5.24 4.53 0.92
N VAL A 237 -5.83 4.58 2.10
CA VAL A 237 -6.38 5.81 2.68
C VAL A 237 -6.28 5.78 4.20
N PRO A 238 -5.97 6.92 4.85
CA PRO A 238 -6.13 7.06 6.30
C PRO A 238 -7.60 6.87 6.70
N VAL A 239 -7.84 5.98 7.67
CA VAL A 239 -9.17 5.70 8.22
C VAL A 239 -9.10 5.81 9.74
N TYR A 240 -10.04 6.54 10.34
CA TYR A 240 -10.19 6.56 11.78
C TYR A 240 -11.65 6.46 12.18
N VAL A 241 -11.98 5.41 12.92
CA VAL A 241 -13.36 5.13 13.36
C VAL A 241 -13.42 5.27 14.87
N ALA A 242 -14.36 6.07 15.37
CA ALA A 242 -14.60 6.25 16.81
C ALA A 242 -16.10 6.21 17.12
N GLU A 243 -16.45 6.03 18.41
CA GLU A 243 -17.84 5.92 18.86
C GLU A 243 -18.63 7.24 18.70
N THR A 244 -17.94 8.39 18.66
CA THR A 244 -18.56 9.71 18.52
C THR A 244 -17.82 10.57 17.50
N GLU A 245 -18.53 11.53 16.89
CA GLU A 245 -17.95 12.49 15.95
C GLU A 245 -16.84 13.34 16.60
N ALA A 246 -17.02 13.73 17.87
CA ALA A 246 -16.02 14.49 18.61
C ALA A 246 -14.72 13.68 18.80
N ALA A 247 -14.81 12.43 19.22
CA ALA A 247 -13.67 11.55 19.36
C ALA A 247 -12.99 11.28 18.02
N ALA A 248 -13.77 10.96 16.97
CA ALA A 248 -13.26 10.72 15.63
C ALA A 248 -12.46 11.92 15.09
N ARG A 249 -12.90 13.13 15.40
CA ARG A 249 -12.25 14.37 14.98
C ARG A 249 -10.97 14.68 15.77
N GLU A 250 -11.03 14.57 17.09
CA GLU A 250 -9.97 15.09 17.96
C GLU A 250 -8.87 14.06 18.28
N GLU A 251 -9.22 12.79 18.39
CA GLU A 251 -8.23 11.76 18.75
C GLU A 251 -7.07 11.58 17.74
N PRO A 252 -7.30 11.60 16.40
CA PRO A 252 -6.23 11.46 15.42
C PRO A 252 -5.55 12.79 15.06
N ARG A 253 -6.01 13.93 15.61
CA ARG A 253 -5.61 15.28 15.18
C ARG A 253 -4.11 15.51 15.17
N GLU A 254 -3.44 15.25 16.29
CA GLU A 254 -1.98 15.44 16.38
C GLU A 254 -1.23 14.58 15.38
N SER A 255 -1.65 13.33 15.23
CA SER A 255 -1.03 12.37 14.31
C SER A 255 -1.20 12.79 12.85
N ILE A 256 -2.39 13.23 12.47
CA ILE A 256 -2.69 13.71 11.12
C ILE A 256 -1.89 14.99 10.79
N LEU A 257 -1.86 15.96 11.69
CA LEU A 257 -1.07 17.18 11.49
C LEU A 257 0.42 16.86 11.36
N HIS A 258 0.93 15.93 12.18
CA HIS A 258 2.32 15.46 12.05
C HIS A 258 2.59 14.80 10.68
N LEU A 259 1.68 13.98 10.19
CA LEU A 259 1.78 13.39 8.84
C LEU A 259 1.91 14.46 7.76
N LEU A 260 1.06 15.48 7.80
CA LEU A 260 1.05 16.57 6.82
C LEU A 260 2.36 17.37 6.83
N HIS A 261 2.85 17.73 8.02
CA HIS A 261 4.13 18.41 8.16
C HIS A 261 5.30 17.56 7.64
N THR A 262 5.31 16.27 7.95
CA THR A 262 6.36 15.34 7.49
C THR A 262 6.35 15.20 5.96
N ILE A 263 5.16 15.03 5.35
CA ILE A 263 5.06 14.91 3.89
C ILE A 263 5.41 16.25 3.22
N GLY A 264 4.92 17.37 3.76
CA GLY A 264 5.21 18.71 3.24
C GLY A 264 6.70 19.02 3.23
N GLY A 265 7.39 18.75 4.35
CA GLY A 265 8.84 18.92 4.47
C GLY A 265 9.63 18.07 3.47
N ARG A 266 9.29 16.79 3.33
CA ARG A 266 9.95 15.88 2.37
C ARG A 266 9.72 16.25 0.91
N LEU A 267 8.56 16.79 0.59
CA LEU A 267 8.28 17.31 -0.76
C LEU A 267 9.16 18.50 -1.08
N ALA A 268 9.32 19.42 -0.12
CA ALA A 268 10.19 20.58 -0.26
C ALA A 268 11.67 20.16 -0.44
N GLU A 269 12.15 19.21 0.36
CA GLU A 269 13.52 18.65 0.22
C GLU A 269 13.71 17.93 -1.13
N SER A 270 12.72 17.10 -1.54
CA SER A 270 12.81 16.36 -2.80
C SER A 270 12.72 17.25 -4.04
N ALA A 271 12.14 18.44 -3.91
CA ALA A 271 12.11 19.42 -4.98
C ALA A 271 13.52 19.88 -5.36
N GLN A 272 14.45 19.92 -4.40
CA GLN A 272 15.86 20.31 -4.64
C GLN A 272 16.65 19.22 -5.40
N LEU A 273 16.15 17.97 -5.43
CA LEU A 273 16.84 16.81 -6.00
C LEU A 273 16.25 16.36 -7.36
N ALA A 274 15.16 16.97 -7.82
CA ALA A 274 14.46 16.58 -9.04
C ALA A 274 14.78 17.53 -10.20
N GLY A 275 14.68 17.04 -11.43
CA GLY A 275 14.83 17.90 -12.62
C GLY A 275 13.75 19.01 -12.69
N ALA A 276 14.07 20.13 -13.36
CA ALA A 276 13.38 21.42 -13.27
C ALA A 276 11.83 21.38 -13.35
N ARG A 277 11.23 20.57 -14.23
CA ARG A 277 9.75 20.48 -14.35
C ARG A 277 9.05 19.78 -13.18
N ALA A 278 9.76 18.93 -12.45
CA ALA A 278 9.20 18.25 -11.26
C ALA A 278 9.33 19.11 -9.99
N ILE A 279 10.25 20.08 -9.99
CA ILE A 279 10.58 20.94 -8.84
C ILE A 279 9.41 21.85 -8.49
N GLU A 280 8.87 22.60 -9.45
CA GLU A 280 7.78 23.57 -9.20
C GLU A 280 6.51 22.90 -8.66
N ASN A 281 6.12 21.77 -9.24
CA ASN A 281 4.96 21.02 -8.78
C ASN A 281 5.13 20.43 -7.37
N ARG A 282 6.34 19.98 -7.02
CA ARG A 282 6.63 19.41 -5.68
C ARG A 282 6.71 20.49 -4.61
N ALA A 283 7.34 21.61 -4.90
CA ALA A 283 7.43 22.74 -3.98
C ALA A 283 6.04 23.35 -3.69
N ALA A 284 5.23 23.60 -4.72
CA ALA A 284 3.87 24.11 -4.57
C ALA A 284 2.97 23.14 -3.78
N ARG A 285 3.08 21.84 -4.04
CA ARG A 285 2.35 20.80 -3.31
C ARG A 285 2.80 20.69 -1.86
N GLY A 286 4.10 20.82 -1.59
CA GLY A 286 4.66 20.86 -0.23
C GLY A 286 4.12 22.05 0.55
N ALA A 287 4.15 23.24 -0.04
CA ALA A 287 3.60 24.47 0.56
C ALA A 287 2.11 24.34 0.85
N LYS A 288 1.32 23.82 -0.10
CA LYS A 288 -0.11 23.54 0.10
C LYS A 288 -0.35 22.57 1.27
N MET A 289 0.47 21.55 1.43
CA MET A 289 0.33 20.60 2.56
C MET A 289 0.61 21.25 3.92
N LEU A 290 1.52 22.19 3.99
CA LEU A 290 1.84 22.90 5.23
C LEU A 290 0.78 23.95 5.61
N SER A 291 -0.03 24.42 4.67
CA SER A 291 -1.07 25.44 4.86
C SER A 291 -2.49 24.91 4.84
N ILE A 292 -2.69 23.60 4.64
CA ILE A 292 -4.04 23.02 4.54
C ILE A 292 -4.74 23.02 5.91
N GLU A 293 -5.99 23.44 5.93
CA GLU A 293 -6.83 23.43 7.13
C GLU A 293 -7.22 21.98 7.51
N TYR A 294 -7.21 21.69 8.81
CA TYR A 294 -7.50 20.34 9.32
C TYR A 294 -8.85 19.78 8.83
N ASP A 295 -9.88 20.62 8.77
CA ASP A 295 -11.20 20.21 8.30
C ASP A 295 -11.24 19.89 6.80
N GLU A 296 -10.43 20.57 6.01
CA GLU A 296 -10.26 20.24 4.60
C GLU A 296 -9.59 18.86 4.45
N VAL A 297 -8.59 18.57 5.26
CA VAL A 297 -7.91 17.26 5.26
C VAL A 297 -8.87 16.13 5.57
N LEU A 298 -9.67 16.28 6.64
CA LEU A 298 -10.67 15.27 7.03
C LEU A 298 -11.71 15.03 5.93
N ARG A 299 -12.16 16.09 5.27
CA ARG A 299 -13.18 16.01 4.23
C ARG A 299 -12.66 15.43 2.92
N GLU A 300 -11.47 15.85 2.49
CA GLU A 300 -10.99 15.63 1.12
C GLU A 300 -10.01 14.46 0.97
N ARG A 301 -9.35 14.05 2.07
CA ARG A 301 -8.19 13.15 1.99
C ARG A 301 -8.25 11.92 2.88
N MET A 302 -9.20 11.88 3.80
CA MET A 302 -9.29 10.83 4.81
C MET A 302 -10.72 10.33 4.95
N ILE A 303 -10.89 9.24 5.68
CA ILE A 303 -12.18 8.66 6.04
C ILE A 303 -12.23 8.63 7.56
N VAL A 304 -12.89 9.61 8.17
CA VAL A 304 -12.90 9.80 9.61
C VAL A 304 -14.33 10.05 10.07
N GLY A 305 -14.78 9.36 11.13
CA GLY A 305 -16.14 9.52 11.69
C GLY A 305 -16.58 8.38 12.56
N THR A 306 -17.86 8.41 12.90
CA THR A 306 -18.57 7.25 13.47
C THR A 306 -18.67 6.13 12.43
N PRO A 307 -18.99 4.88 12.82
CA PRO A 307 -19.18 3.79 11.87
C PRO A 307 -20.13 4.15 10.72
N GLU A 308 -21.24 4.79 11.01
CA GLU A 308 -22.26 5.19 10.03
C GLU A 308 -21.68 6.17 8.99
N ARG A 309 -20.98 7.20 9.46
CA ARG A 309 -20.34 8.19 8.59
C ARG A 309 -19.23 7.59 7.72
N VAL A 310 -18.44 6.68 8.29
CA VAL A 310 -17.40 5.95 7.55
C VAL A 310 -18.01 5.07 6.47
N ILE A 311 -19.14 4.38 6.76
CA ILE A 311 -19.88 3.58 5.77
C ILE A 311 -20.36 4.46 4.62
N ASP A 312 -21.00 5.59 4.90
CA ASP A 312 -21.51 6.51 3.86
C ASP A 312 -20.38 7.02 2.97
N ARG A 313 -19.26 7.43 3.57
CA ARG A 313 -18.10 7.92 2.82
C ARG A 313 -17.46 6.82 1.96
N LEU A 314 -17.34 5.60 2.47
CA LEU A 314 -16.83 4.47 1.71
C LEU A 314 -17.73 4.08 0.54
N LYS A 315 -19.07 4.10 0.71
CA LYS A 315 -20.03 3.86 -0.38
C LYS A 315 -19.87 4.92 -1.47
N GLN A 316 -19.80 6.19 -1.10
CA GLN A 316 -19.56 7.28 -2.03
C GLN A 316 -18.26 7.05 -2.83
N LEU A 317 -17.14 6.74 -2.18
CA LEU A 317 -15.87 6.49 -2.85
C LEU A 317 -15.91 5.21 -3.71
N GLN A 318 -16.65 4.19 -3.28
CA GLN A 318 -16.85 2.98 -4.08
C GLN A 318 -17.59 3.29 -5.39
N GLU A 319 -18.60 4.17 -5.34
CA GLU A 319 -19.33 4.63 -6.53
C GLU A 319 -18.45 5.52 -7.43
N GLU A 320 -17.77 6.51 -6.85
CA GLU A 320 -16.95 7.49 -7.60
C GLU A 320 -15.74 6.84 -8.28
N LEU A 321 -15.03 5.94 -7.59
CA LEU A 321 -13.78 5.34 -8.04
C LEU A 321 -13.95 3.89 -8.52
N GLY A 322 -15.11 3.29 -8.23
CA GLY A 322 -15.35 1.87 -8.52
C GLY A 322 -14.39 0.96 -7.74
N LEU A 323 -14.17 1.21 -6.45
CA LEU A 323 -13.21 0.47 -5.63
C LEU A 323 -13.58 -1.00 -5.48
N ASP A 324 -12.56 -1.84 -5.45
CA ASP A 324 -12.64 -3.27 -5.14
C ASP A 324 -12.17 -3.57 -3.71
N GLY A 325 -11.46 -2.63 -3.09
CA GLY A 325 -11.07 -2.72 -1.69
C GLY A 325 -10.34 -1.47 -1.18
N ILE A 326 -10.08 -1.47 0.12
CA ILE A 326 -9.28 -0.44 0.79
C ILE A 326 -8.12 -1.05 1.59
N LEU A 327 -7.05 -0.27 1.71
CA LEU A 327 -5.96 -0.47 2.64
C LEU A 327 -6.08 0.63 3.69
N ALA A 328 -6.76 0.33 4.79
CA ALA A 328 -7.02 1.29 5.85
C ALA A 328 -5.75 1.57 6.65
N GLU A 329 -5.28 2.81 6.65
CA GLU A 329 -4.17 3.27 7.49
C GLU A 329 -4.74 3.82 8.80
N LEU A 330 -4.72 3.01 9.88
CA LEU A 330 -5.37 3.35 11.15
C LEU A 330 -4.52 4.25 12.06
N ASN A 331 -3.22 4.39 11.77
CA ASN A 331 -2.32 5.29 12.51
C ASN A 331 -1.54 6.22 11.57
N PRO A 332 -2.24 7.09 10.81
CA PRO A 332 -1.57 8.04 9.91
C PRO A 332 -0.73 9.04 10.73
N GLY A 333 0.57 9.08 10.49
CA GLY A 333 1.49 9.98 11.22
C GLY A 333 2.14 9.37 12.46
N SER A 334 1.81 8.13 12.81
CA SER A 334 2.53 7.33 13.83
C SER A 334 2.48 7.93 15.25
N ARG A 335 1.36 8.60 15.62
CA ARG A 335 1.18 9.21 16.94
C ARG A 335 -0.12 8.81 17.65
N ILE A 336 -0.95 7.97 17.03
CA ILE A 336 -2.18 7.48 17.68
C ILE A 336 -1.77 6.36 18.65
N PRO A 337 -2.17 6.45 19.95
CA PRO A 337 -1.86 5.43 20.94
C PRO A 337 -2.42 4.06 20.54
N HIS A 338 -1.70 3.00 20.90
CA HIS A 338 -2.05 1.61 20.57
C HIS A 338 -3.51 1.26 20.88
N GLU A 339 -4.00 1.60 22.07
CA GLU A 339 -5.37 1.30 22.51
C GLU A 339 -6.44 1.96 21.62
N ARG A 340 -6.16 3.16 21.11
CA ARG A 340 -7.05 3.85 20.18
C ARG A 340 -7.04 3.21 18.80
N VAL A 341 -5.86 2.76 18.32
CA VAL A 341 -5.75 1.99 17.07
C VAL A 341 -6.53 0.69 17.18
N MET A 342 -6.44 -0.02 18.32
CA MET A 342 -7.20 -1.24 18.60
C MET A 342 -8.71 -1.01 18.61
N THR A 343 -9.16 0.11 19.20
CA THR A 343 -10.57 0.50 19.20
C THR A 343 -11.05 0.80 17.77
N ALA A 344 -10.30 1.58 17.01
CA ALA A 344 -10.63 1.91 15.62
C ALA A 344 -10.68 0.64 14.74
N LEU A 345 -9.73 -0.29 14.92
CA LEU A 345 -9.73 -1.59 14.23
C LEU A 345 -10.98 -2.41 14.56
N ARG A 346 -11.33 -2.52 15.84
CA ARG A 346 -12.52 -3.24 16.27
C ARG A 346 -13.80 -2.64 15.66
N LEU A 347 -13.97 -1.32 15.75
CA LEU A 347 -15.13 -0.63 15.16
C LEU A 347 -15.19 -0.80 13.64
N LEU A 348 -14.05 -0.73 12.95
CA LEU A 348 -13.97 -0.98 11.52
C LEU A 348 -14.46 -2.40 11.18
N CYS A 349 -13.96 -3.42 11.89
CA CYS A 349 -14.30 -4.82 11.59
C CYS A 349 -15.74 -5.17 12.00
N GLU A 350 -16.21 -4.74 13.18
CA GLU A 350 -17.50 -5.13 13.72
C GLU A 350 -18.68 -4.30 13.20
N ARG A 351 -18.45 -3.00 12.90
CA ARG A 351 -19.51 -2.05 12.60
C ARG A 351 -19.51 -1.56 11.16
N VAL A 352 -18.34 -1.47 10.50
CA VAL A 352 -18.23 -0.92 9.15
C VAL A 352 -18.22 -2.02 8.10
N ILE A 353 -17.30 -2.98 8.21
CA ILE A 353 -17.11 -4.04 7.20
C ILE A 353 -18.40 -4.82 6.87
N PRO A 354 -19.28 -5.16 7.83
CA PRO A 354 -20.51 -5.90 7.52
C PRO A 354 -21.45 -5.21 6.53
N ALA A 355 -21.34 -3.89 6.35
CA ALA A 355 -22.15 -3.15 5.38
C ALA A 355 -21.69 -3.34 3.92
N PHE A 356 -20.57 -4.06 3.68
CA PHE A 356 -19.94 -4.25 2.37
C PHE A 356 -19.71 -5.74 2.02
N LYS A 357 -20.23 -6.66 2.81
CA LYS A 357 -20.11 -8.12 2.61
C LYS A 357 -21.38 -8.73 2.03
#